data_07b37657d50e746446fac5d50cacb05c
#
_entry.id   07b37657d50e746446fac5d50cacb05c
#
_cell.length_a   1.000
_cell.length_b   1.000
_cell.length_c   1.000
_cell.angle_alpha   90.00
_cell.angle_beta   90.00
_cell.angle_gamma   90.00
#
_symmetry.space_group_name_H-M   'P 1'
#
loop_
_entity.id
_entity.type
_entity.pdbx_description
1 polymer ?
#
loop_
_entity_poly.entity_id
_entity_poly.type
_entity_poly.pdbx_seq_one_letter_code
_entity_poly.pdbx_strand_id
1 'polypeptide(L)'
;MMKRNECLEILADQLSDDTVVVAVYTTAFDWIKLRPSPLNYIFTGAMDLASSHALGLAIGMPDRRVVVLDGDGSLLMNMGSLVTIAGQAPKN
;
A
#
# COMPACT_ATOMS: atom_id res chain seq x y z
N MET A 1 17.33 8.50 12.38
CA MET A 1 16.34 7.63 11.68
C MET A 1 15.07 8.44 11.43
N MET A 2 14.56 8.38 10.23
CA MET A 2 13.32 9.06 9.87
C MET A 2 12.13 8.41 10.58
N LYS A 3 11.23 9.22 11.12
CA LYS A 3 10.02 8.72 11.78
C LYS A 3 8.98 8.34 10.73
N ARG A 4 8.15 7.35 11.04
CA ARG A 4 7.10 6.88 10.12
C ARG A 4 6.18 8.01 9.64
N ASN A 5 5.71 8.85 10.56
CA ASN A 5 4.83 9.96 10.20
C ASN A 5 5.50 10.96 9.24
N GLU A 6 6.78 11.26 9.43
CA GLU A 6 7.55 12.12 8.52
C GLU A 6 7.62 11.52 7.11
N CYS A 7 7.87 10.19 7.01
CA CYS A 7 7.86 9.49 5.73
C CYS A 7 6.50 9.57 5.06
N LEU A 8 5.43 9.36 5.82
CA LEU A 8 4.06 9.38 5.28
C LEU A 8 3.64 10.77 4.81
N GLU A 9 4.04 11.82 5.51
CA GLU A 9 3.80 13.21 5.10
C GLU A 9 4.46 13.51 3.75
N ILE A 10 5.73 13.16 3.61
CA ILE A 10 6.46 13.34 2.34
C ILE A 10 5.80 12.55 1.22
N LEU A 11 5.43 11.31 1.48
CA LEU A 11 4.77 10.46 0.49
C LEU A 11 3.41 11.04 0.07
N ALA A 12 2.62 11.53 1.03
CA ALA A 12 1.31 12.11 0.73
C ALA A 12 1.42 13.30 -0.22
N ASP A 13 2.45 14.12 -0.07
CA ASP A 13 2.72 15.27 -0.95
C ASP A 13 3.15 14.85 -2.37
N GLN A 14 3.69 13.64 -2.52
CA GLN A 14 4.19 13.13 -3.81
C GLN A 14 3.12 12.40 -4.64
N LEU A 15 2.05 11.93 -4.02
CA LEU A 15 1.04 11.12 -4.69
C LEU A 15 -0.07 11.97 -5.31
N SER A 16 -0.47 11.62 -6.51
CA SER A 16 -1.64 12.20 -7.16
C SER A 16 -2.96 11.72 -6.52
N ASP A 17 -4.03 12.51 -6.66
CA ASP A 17 -5.33 12.23 -6.03
C ASP A 17 -5.99 10.93 -6.53
N ASP A 18 -5.61 10.45 -7.71
CA ASP A 18 -6.13 9.21 -8.31
C ASP A 18 -5.32 7.95 -7.95
N THR A 19 -4.32 8.08 -7.08
CA THR A 19 -3.52 6.96 -6.59
C THR A 19 -4.32 6.12 -5.59
N VAL A 20 -4.34 4.81 -5.83
CA VAL A 20 -4.89 3.83 -4.88
C VAL A 20 -3.81 3.49 -3.85
N VAL A 21 -4.16 3.58 -2.58
CA VAL A 21 -3.23 3.26 -1.49
C VAL A 21 -3.80 2.14 -0.64
N VAL A 22 -3.05 1.05 -0.54
CA VAL A 22 -3.34 -0.07 0.36
C VAL A 22 -2.43 0.04 1.57
N ALA A 23 -3.01 0.21 2.75
CA ALA A 23 -2.24 0.39 3.98
C ALA A 23 -2.69 -0.58 5.08
N VAL A 24 -1.75 -0.97 5.95
CA VAL A 24 -2.00 -1.96 6.99
C VAL A 24 -1.95 -1.37 8.39
N TYR A 25 -2.86 -1.81 9.25
CA TYR A 25 -2.90 -1.58 10.69
C TYR A 25 -2.56 -0.13 11.12
N THR A 26 -1.55 0.04 11.95
CA THR A 26 -1.18 1.35 12.50
C THR A 26 -0.75 2.35 11.41
N THR A 27 -0.08 1.87 10.37
CA THR A 27 0.27 2.71 9.21
C THR A 27 -0.99 3.22 8.51
N ALA A 28 -2.01 2.38 8.37
CA ALA A 28 -3.28 2.77 7.79
C ALA A 28 -3.98 3.89 8.58
N PHE A 29 -3.98 3.79 9.90
CA PHE A 29 -4.61 4.82 10.75
C PHE A 29 -3.91 6.18 10.66
N ASP A 30 -2.59 6.18 10.55
CA ASP A 30 -1.84 7.41 10.33
C ASP A 30 -2.07 7.96 8.92
N TRP A 31 -2.10 7.08 7.92
CA TRP A 31 -2.29 7.45 6.53
C TRP A 31 -3.65 8.11 6.26
N ILE A 32 -4.74 7.54 6.76
CA ILE A 32 -6.08 8.10 6.53
C ILE A 32 -6.29 9.48 7.16
N LYS A 33 -5.54 9.82 8.20
CA LYS A 33 -5.56 11.16 8.79
C LYS A 33 -4.84 12.18 7.91
N LEU A 34 -3.74 11.76 7.29
CA LEU A 34 -2.93 12.62 6.42
C LEU A 34 -3.57 12.81 5.05
N ARG A 35 -4.08 11.74 4.49
CA ARG A 35 -4.62 11.72 3.13
C ARG A 35 -5.96 10.98 3.08
N PRO A 36 -7.06 11.62 3.53
CA PRO A 36 -8.39 11.04 3.35
C PRO A 36 -8.70 10.89 1.85
N SER A 37 -9.14 9.70 1.45
CA SER A 37 -9.47 9.41 0.06
C SER A 37 -10.36 8.17 -0.04
N PRO A 38 -11.36 8.14 -0.93
CA PRO A 38 -12.13 6.93 -1.21
C PRO A 38 -11.30 5.83 -1.89
N LEU A 39 -10.08 6.16 -2.35
CA LEU A 39 -9.14 5.22 -2.94
C LEU A 39 -8.17 4.61 -1.93
N ASN A 40 -8.33 4.88 -0.65
CA ASN A 40 -7.60 4.20 0.41
C ASN A 40 -8.26 2.87 0.75
N TYR A 41 -7.50 1.79 0.70
CA TYR A 41 -7.91 0.48 1.18
C TYR A 41 -7.17 0.13 2.47
N ILE A 42 -7.93 -0.12 3.52
CA ILE A 42 -7.39 -0.33 4.87
C ILE A 42 -7.46 -1.80 5.26
N PHE A 43 -6.31 -2.40 5.53
CA PHE A 43 -6.20 -3.77 5.98
C PHE A 43 -6.04 -3.84 7.50
N THR A 44 -7.05 -4.35 8.18
CA THR A 44 -7.04 -4.51 9.65
C THR A 44 -7.30 -5.93 10.12
N GLY A 45 -7.69 -6.83 9.24
CA GLY A 45 -8.07 -8.20 9.59
C GLY A 45 -7.11 -9.29 9.10
N ALA A 46 -6.20 -8.96 8.20
CA ALA A 46 -5.27 -9.91 7.59
C ALA A 46 -3.91 -9.26 7.36
N MET A 47 -3.00 -9.49 8.28
CA MET A 47 -1.72 -8.77 8.36
C MET A 47 -0.82 -9.01 7.13
N ASP A 48 -0.88 -10.18 6.54
CA ASP A 48 0.04 -10.63 5.48
C ASP A 48 -0.50 -10.45 4.05
N LEU A 49 -1.69 -9.88 3.86
CA LEU A 49 -2.38 -9.92 2.57
C LEU A 49 -2.35 -8.61 1.76
N ALA A 50 -1.81 -7.54 2.30
CA ALA A 50 -1.86 -6.22 1.65
C ALA A 50 -1.19 -6.21 0.27
N SER A 51 -0.02 -6.79 0.14
CA SER A 51 0.71 -6.85 -1.13
C SER A 51 -0.02 -7.68 -2.19
N SER A 52 -0.60 -8.82 -1.80
CA SER A 52 -1.38 -9.67 -2.70
C SER A 52 -2.65 -8.99 -3.17
N HIS A 53 -3.36 -8.32 -2.25
CA HIS A 53 -4.56 -7.55 -2.56
C HIS A 53 -4.24 -6.39 -3.51
N ALA A 54 -3.17 -5.66 -3.22
CA ALA A 54 -2.72 -4.55 -4.06
C ALA A 54 -2.32 -5.00 -5.47
N LEU A 55 -1.73 -6.18 -5.60
CA LEU A 55 -1.45 -6.77 -6.92
C LEU A 55 -2.74 -6.96 -7.71
N GLY A 56 -3.78 -7.49 -7.09
CA GLY A 56 -5.10 -7.62 -7.74
C GLY A 56 -5.67 -6.29 -8.18
N LEU A 57 -5.57 -5.26 -7.35
CA LEU A 57 -5.99 -3.90 -7.70
C LEU A 57 -5.17 -3.33 -8.85
N ALA A 58 -3.86 -3.53 -8.86
CA ALA A 58 -2.98 -3.05 -9.93
C ALA A 58 -3.31 -3.71 -11.28
N ILE A 59 -3.58 -5.00 -11.27
CA ILE A 59 -4.00 -5.74 -12.49
C ILE A 59 -5.39 -5.27 -12.96
N GLY A 60 -6.32 -5.07 -12.04
CA GLY A 60 -7.69 -4.65 -12.36
C GLY A 60 -7.82 -3.18 -12.75
N MET A 61 -6.87 -2.35 -12.36
CA MET A 61 -6.87 -0.90 -12.61
C MET A 61 -5.53 -0.46 -13.22
N PRO A 62 -5.21 -0.87 -14.46
CA PRO A 62 -3.87 -0.66 -15.04
C PRO A 62 -3.53 0.82 -15.27
N ASP A 63 -4.53 1.69 -15.33
CA ASP A 63 -4.34 3.14 -15.54
C ASP A 63 -4.14 3.93 -14.24
N ARG A 64 -4.23 3.26 -13.09
CA ARG A 64 -4.03 3.88 -11.78
C ARG A 64 -2.75 3.36 -11.13
N ARG A 65 -2.03 4.26 -10.50
CA ARG A 65 -0.92 3.87 -9.61
C ARG A 65 -1.48 3.23 -8.35
N VAL A 66 -0.87 2.12 -7.93
CA VAL A 66 -1.19 1.43 -6.68
C VAL A 66 0.04 1.43 -5.79
N VAL A 67 -0.10 1.95 -4.59
CA VAL A 67 0.96 2.03 -3.59
C VAL A 67 0.58 1.19 -2.38
N VAL A 68 1.50 0.37 -1.90
CA VAL A 68 1.32 -0.43 -0.70
C VAL A 68 2.17 0.14 0.43
N LEU A 69 1.52 0.45 1.53
CA LEU A 69 2.17 0.86 2.77
C LEU A 69 2.11 -0.33 3.73
N ASP A 70 3.07 -1.23 3.56
CA ASP A 70 3.15 -2.47 4.35
C ASP A 70 3.96 -2.25 5.63
N GLY A 71 3.81 -3.15 6.58
CA GLY A 71 4.67 -3.23 7.76
C GLY A 71 5.77 -4.26 7.56
N ASP A 72 6.85 -4.14 8.30
CA ASP A 72 7.97 -5.10 8.28
C ASP A 72 7.51 -6.51 8.64
N GLY A 73 6.75 -6.67 9.70
CA GLY A 73 6.19 -7.97 10.11
C GLY A 73 5.18 -8.52 9.09
N SER A 74 4.32 -7.66 8.56
CA SER A 74 3.35 -8.02 7.52
C SER A 74 4.07 -8.53 6.26
N LEU A 75 5.09 -7.82 5.82
CA LEU A 75 5.88 -8.22 4.66
C LEU A 75 6.60 -9.55 4.89
N LEU A 76 7.21 -9.75 6.06
CA LEU A 76 7.90 -10.99 6.40
C LEU A 76 6.97 -12.20 6.47
N MET A 77 5.71 -12.01 6.87
CA MET A 77 4.72 -13.09 6.93
C MET A 77 4.36 -13.66 5.56
N ASN A 78 4.52 -12.88 4.49
CA ASN A 78 4.15 -13.30 3.14
C ASN A 78 5.11 -12.74 2.08
N MET A 79 6.40 -12.90 2.30
CA MET A 79 7.43 -12.46 1.34
C MET A 79 7.29 -13.13 -0.04
N GLY A 80 6.70 -14.32 -0.10
CA GLY A 80 6.44 -15.02 -1.35
C GLY A 80 5.56 -14.23 -2.32
N SER A 81 4.74 -13.32 -1.83
CA SER A 81 3.93 -12.44 -2.68
C SER A 81 4.79 -11.55 -3.59
N LEU A 82 5.99 -11.18 -3.16
CA LEU A 82 6.92 -10.39 -3.98
C LEU A 82 7.34 -11.14 -5.25
N VAL A 83 7.48 -12.45 -5.17
CA VAL A 83 7.78 -13.30 -6.33
C VAL A 83 6.61 -13.27 -7.32
N THR A 84 5.39 -13.36 -6.82
CA THR A 84 4.18 -13.28 -7.66
C THR A 84 4.06 -11.90 -8.31
N ILE A 85 4.31 -10.83 -7.57
CA ILE A 85 4.28 -9.46 -8.10
C ILE A 85 5.33 -9.31 -9.20
N ALA A 86 6.54 -9.79 -8.98
CA ALA A 86 7.61 -9.76 -9.99
C ALA A 86 7.24 -10.58 -11.23
N GLY A 87 6.59 -11.73 -11.06
CA GLY A 87 6.14 -12.58 -12.15
C GLY A 87 5.02 -11.94 -12.98
N GLN A 88 4.07 -11.25 -12.36
CA GLN A 88 3.00 -10.52 -13.04
C GLN A 88 3.48 -9.19 -13.63
N ALA A 89 4.53 -8.61 -13.05
CA ALA A 89 5.19 -7.38 -13.51
C ALA A 89 4.20 -6.24 -13.86
N PRO A 90 3.26 -5.87 -12.98
CA PRO A 90 2.39 -4.73 -13.24
C PRO A 90 3.24 -3.46 -13.35
N LYS A 91 2.86 -2.56 -14.26
CA LYS A 91 3.63 -1.33 -14.53
C LYS A 91 3.23 -0.16 -13.64
N ASN A 92 2.20 -0.32 -12.90
CA ASN A 92 1.55 0.71 -12.08
C ASN A 92 1.69 0.44 -10.57
#